data_2ee44687ee7da427e984fa0531254543
#
_entry.id   2ee44687ee7da427e984fa0531254543
#
_cell.length_a   1.000
_cell.length_b   1.000
_cell.length_c   1.000
_cell.angle_alpha   90.00
_cell.angle_beta   90.00
_cell.angle_gamma   90.00
#
_symmetry.space_group_name_H-M   'P 1'
#
loop_
_entity.id
_entity.type
_entity.pdbx_description
1 polymer ?
#
loop_
_entity_poly.entity_id
_entity_poly.type
_entity_poly.pdbx_seq_one_letter_code
_entity_poly.pdbx_strand_id
1 'polypeptide(L)'
;LTDSSAASDVYKRQSLLYFAGSDDSLLSSMGIPFDTPKSVEVTKRVIESVCNGDDIVMDFFAGSGTTGHAVFDLNKKQGNNLRFILVQVDEKCDESIAKNYKFKSISDLSIKRLVEAGKLFENFLDDKGFRFFKVDTSNMADVYYAPDQVTQGSLDLLVDNIKADRTDEDLLFQVLLDWGVDLSLPIKKESIQGKSVFFVDDDALVACFDLRINEALIKELAAKEPLRVVFRDDGFESDAVKINAEQIFKQVSPHTEVKAI
;
A
#
# COMPACT_ATOMS: atom_id res chain seq x y z
N LEU A 1 25.21 28.68 -17.55
CA LEU A 1 24.48 29.18 -18.74
C LEU A 1 23.76 28.04 -19.51
N THR A 2 23.32 27.00 -18.88
CA THR A 2 22.67 25.83 -19.55
C THR A 2 21.29 25.47 -18.97
N ASP A 3 20.73 26.28 -18.08
CA ASP A 3 19.46 25.92 -17.39
C ASP A 3 18.21 26.64 -17.90
N SER A 4 18.34 27.49 -18.94
CA SER A 4 17.17 28.21 -19.45
C SER A 4 16.36 27.49 -20.54
N SER A 5 16.90 26.40 -21.09
CA SER A 5 16.25 25.68 -22.20
C SER A 5 15.10 24.76 -21.73
N ALA A 6 15.30 24.05 -20.62
CA ALA A 6 14.30 23.12 -20.09
C ALA A 6 13.04 23.86 -19.57
N ALA A 7 13.22 24.96 -18.82
CA ALA A 7 12.12 25.80 -18.35
C ALA A 7 11.36 26.48 -19.50
N SER A 8 12.08 26.88 -20.57
CA SER A 8 11.48 27.44 -21.78
C SER A 8 10.65 26.41 -22.56
N ASP A 9 11.05 25.13 -22.56
CA ASP A 9 10.33 24.08 -23.27
C ASP A 9 9.04 23.66 -22.53
N VAL A 10 9.02 23.70 -21.19
CA VAL A 10 7.79 23.49 -20.41
C VAL A 10 6.76 24.60 -20.70
N TYR A 11 7.20 25.86 -20.80
CA TYR A 11 6.30 26.96 -21.11
C TYR A 11 5.75 26.94 -22.54
N LYS A 12 6.50 26.40 -23.51
CA LYS A 12 6.08 26.32 -24.91
C LYS A 12 5.09 25.17 -25.17
N ARG A 13 4.92 24.23 -24.22
CA ARG A 13 3.98 23.11 -24.36
C ARG A 13 2.54 23.41 -23.93
N GLN A 14 2.20 24.67 -23.64
CA GLN A 14 0.81 25.12 -23.43
C GLN A 14 0.00 25.18 -24.75
N SER A 15 0.30 24.33 -25.70
CA SER A 15 -0.45 24.24 -26.95
C SER A 15 -1.78 23.52 -26.69
N LEU A 16 -2.83 23.98 -27.36
CA LEU A 16 -4.15 23.37 -27.34
C LEU A 16 -4.03 21.89 -27.75
N LEU A 17 -4.27 20.96 -26.82
CA LEU A 17 -4.37 19.54 -27.13
C LEU A 17 -5.77 19.29 -27.71
N TYR A 18 -5.86 19.21 -29.02
CA TYR A 18 -7.09 18.77 -29.67
C TYR A 18 -7.12 17.25 -29.73
N PHE A 19 -8.05 16.64 -28.99
CA PHE A 19 -8.29 15.21 -29.01
C PHE A 19 -9.79 14.95 -29.01
N ALA A 20 -10.26 14.29 -30.04
CA ALA A 20 -11.67 13.86 -30.15
C ALA A 20 -11.72 12.37 -29.82
N GLY A 21 -12.18 12.02 -28.63
CA GLY A 21 -12.40 10.62 -28.24
C GLY A 21 -12.52 10.42 -26.74
N SER A 22 -13.21 9.38 -26.38
CA SER A 22 -13.33 8.86 -25.02
C SER A 22 -12.87 7.39 -25.02
N ASP A 23 -12.62 6.83 -23.86
CA ASP A 23 -12.22 5.43 -23.72
C ASP A 23 -13.43 4.49 -23.58
N ASP A 24 -14.62 4.88 -24.03
CA ASP A 24 -15.85 4.07 -23.86
C ASP A 24 -15.71 2.66 -24.43
N SER A 25 -15.18 2.53 -25.65
CA SER A 25 -14.94 1.24 -26.27
C SER A 25 -13.89 0.41 -25.55
N LEU A 26 -12.84 1.04 -25.05
CA LEU A 26 -11.79 0.39 -24.26
C LEU A 26 -12.35 -0.17 -22.94
N LEU A 27 -13.08 0.65 -22.19
CA LEU A 27 -13.69 0.22 -20.93
C LEU A 27 -14.77 -0.84 -21.13
N SER A 28 -15.57 -0.71 -22.19
CA SER A 28 -16.55 -1.74 -22.56
C SER A 28 -15.90 -3.08 -22.86
N SER A 29 -14.74 -3.09 -23.54
CA SER A 29 -13.98 -4.31 -23.81
C SER A 29 -13.42 -4.97 -22.54
N MET A 30 -13.19 -4.18 -21.50
CA MET A 30 -12.74 -4.64 -20.17
C MET A 30 -13.93 -5.05 -19.27
N GLY A 31 -15.17 -4.88 -19.73
CA GLY A 31 -16.38 -5.13 -18.94
C GLY A 31 -16.61 -4.11 -17.84
N ILE A 32 -16.19 -2.86 -18.05
CA ILE A 32 -16.28 -1.76 -17.09
C ILE A 32 -17.33 -0.75 -17.57
N PRO A 33 -18.49 -0.67 -16.95
CA PRO A 33 -19.50 0.33 -17.23
C PRO A 33 -19.16 1.63 -16.52
N PHE A 34 -18.65 2.60 -17.24
CA PHE A 34 -18.32 3.92 -16.70
C PHE A 34 -18.71 5.00 -17.70
N ASP A 35 -19.46 5.97 -17.25
CA ASP A 35 -19.92 7.07 -18.11
C ASP A 35 -18.82 8.09 -18.33
N THR A 36 -18.62 8.49 -19.57
CA THR A 36 -17.68 9.54 -19.97
C THR A 36 -16.26 9.36 -19.44
N PRO A 37 -15.59 8.22 -19.68
CA PRO A 37 -14.22 8.00 -19.24
C PRO A 37 -13.27 8.96 -19.95
N LYS A 38 -12.30 9.48 -19.21
CA LYS A 38 -11.24 10.28 -19.81
C LYS A 38 -10.34 9.39 -20.69
N SER A 39 -9.79 9.98 -21.75
CA SER A 39 -8.91 9.24 -22.67
C SER A 39 -7.53 9.00 -22.04
N VAL A 40 -7.06 7.76 -22.10
CA VAL A 40 -5.68 7.38 -21.74
C VAL A 40 -4.66 8.15 -22.58
N GLU A 41 -4.92 8.35 -23.88
CA GLU A 41 -3.99 9.03 -24.77
C GLU A 41 -3.79 10.51 -24.39
N VAL A 42 -4.86 11.20 -24.01
CA VAL A 42 -4.76 12.60 -23.50
C VAL A 42 -4.00 12.64 -22.19
N THR A 43 -4.34 11.74 -21.27
CA THR A 43 -3.69 11.65 -19.96
C THR A 43 -2.19 11.36 -20.09
N LYS A 44 -1.80 10.46 -20.98
CA LYS A 44 -0.38 10.20 -21.29
C LYS A 44 0.35 11.47 -21.73
N ARG A 45 -0.20 12.20 -22.69
CA ARG A 45 0.44 13.44 -23.19
C ARG A 45 0.62 14.50 -22.10
N VAL A 46 -0.35 14.61 -21.18
CA VAL A 46 -0.21 15.49 -20.02
C VAL A 46 0.93 15.02 -19.11
N ILE A 47 0.98 13.74 -18.77
CA ILE A 47 2.05 13.16 -17.94
C ILE A 47 3.41 13.33 -18.62
N GLU A 48 3.54 12.95 -19.90
CA GLU A 48 4.78 13.09 -20.68
C GLU A 48 5.31 14.51 -20.75
N SER A 49 4.43 15.51 -20.62
CA SER A 49 4.84 16.92 -20.69
C SER A 49 5.59 17.41 -19.46
N VAL A 50 5.46 16.71 -18.32
CA VAL A 50 5.98 17.15 -17.02
C VAL A 50 6.73 16.07 -16.24
N CYS A 51 6.50 14.79 -16.51
CA CYS A 51 7.10 13.67 -15.77
C CYS A 51 8.18 12.97 -16.58
N ASN A 52 9.23 12.52 -15.91
CA ASN A 52 10.34 11.78 -16.49
C ASN A 52 10.83 10.69 -15.53
N GLY A 53 11.39 9.61 -16.06
CA GLY A 53 12.11 8.58 -15.29
C GLY A 53 11.24 7.88 -14.26
N ASP A 54 11.43 8.19 -13.00
CA ASP A 54 10.86 7.53 -11.80
C ASP A 54 9.97 8.47 -10.98
N ASP A 55 9.43 9.51 -11.63
CA ASP A 55 8.51 10.44 -10.97
C ASP A 55 7.24 9.73 -10.46
N ILE A 56 6.56 10.39 -9.51
CA ILE A 56 5.29 9.93 -8.96
C ILE A 56 4.16 10.80 -9.51
N VAL A 57 3.19 10.17 -10.15
CA VAL A 57 1.98 10.81 -10.64
C VAL A 57 0.86 10.65 -9.62
N MET A 58 0.32 11.75 -9.11
CA MET A 58 -0.76 11.71 -8.13
C MET A 58 -2.07 12.23 -8.72
N ASP A 59 -3.16 11.48 -8.52
CA ASP A 59 -4.51 11.84 -8.95
C ASP A 59 -5.48 11.72 -7.79
N PHE A 60 -6.04 12.84 -7.34
CA PHE A 60 -6.97 12.91 -6.20
C PHE A 60 -8.41 12.54 -6.55
N PHE A 61 -8.72 12.38 -7.84
CA PHE A 61 -10.05 12.07 -8.33
C PHE A 61 -9.95 10.97 -9.39
N ALA A 62 -9.46 9.80 -8.97
CA ALA A 62 -9.08 8.70 -9.85
C ALA A 62 -10.19 8.25 -10.82
N GLY A 63 -11.45 8.40 -10.41
CA GLY A 63 -12.61 8.01 -11.22
C GLY A 63 -12.49 6.57 -11.71
N SER A 64 -12.40 6.37 -13.01
CA SER A 64 -12.20 5.05 -13.61
C SER A 64 -10.75 4.56 -13.62
N GLY A 65 -9.79 5.25 -12.99
CA GLY A 65 -8.38 4.86 -12.94
C GLY A 65 -7.58 5.12 -14.23
N THR A 66 -7.98 6.11 -15.02
CA THR A 66 -7.32 6.46 -16.30
C THR A 66 -5.85 6.80 -16.12
N THR A 67 -5.51 7.54 -15.06
CA THR A 67 -4.12 7.97 -14.78
C THR A 67 -3.20 6.77 -14.53
N GLY A 68 -3.61 5.79 -13.74
CA GLY A 68 -2.80 4.59 -13.52
C GLY A 68 -2.61 3.76 -14.80
N HIS A 69 -3.67 3.62 -15.64
CA HIS A 69 -3.56 2.97 -16.94
C HIS A 69 -2.57 3.71 -17.85
N ALA A 70 -2.61 5.05 -17.87
CA ALA A 70 -1.69 5.87 -18.65
C ALA A 70 -0.23 5.69 -18.19
N VAL A 71 0.02 5.57 -16.89
CA VAL A 71 1.36 5.31 -16.34
C VAL A 71 1.88 3.93 -16.78
N PHE A 72 1.07 2.87 -16.73
CA PHE A 72 1.48 1.56 -17.26
C PHE A 72 1.86 1.62 -18.74
N ASP A 73 1.06 2.32 -19.56
CA ASP A 73 1.35 2.46 -21.00
C ASP A 73 2.63 3.25 -21.29
N LEU A 74 2.88 4.31 -20.49
CA LEU A 74 4.12 5.11 -20.59
C LEU A 74 5.36 4.30 -20.19
N ASN A 75 5.31 3.60 -19.07
CA ASN A 75 6.40 2.75 -18.61
C ASN A 75 6.77 1.71 -19.69
N LYS A 76 5.76 1.07 -20.31
CA LYS A 76 5.98 0.16 -21.42
C LYS A 76 6.65 0.81 -22.61
N LYS A 77 6.17 1.97 -23.05
CA LYS A 77 6.61 2.61 -24.30
C LYS A 77 7.98 3.25 -24.20
N GLN A 78 8.32 3.79 -23.04
CA GLN A 78 9.50 4.62 -22.85
C GLN A 78 10.56 3.97 -21.97
N GLY A 79 10.26 2.81 -21.35
CA GLY A 79 11.15 2.19 -20.37
C GLY A 79 11.28 3.01 -19.09
N ASN A 80 10.30 3.86 -18.79
CA ASN A 80 10.24 4.63 -17.55
C ASN A 80 9.82 3.75 -16.37
N ASN A 81 10.08 4.22 -15.16
CA ASN A 81 9.63 3.59 -13.92
C ASN A 81 8.72 4.56 -13.13
N LEU A 82 7.79 5.22 -13.84
CA LEU A 82 6.82 6.10 -13.22
C LEU A 82 5.95 5.31 -12.22
N ARG A 83 5.70 5.91 -11.08
CA ARG A 83 4.78 5.38 -10.05
C ARG A 83 3.51 6.22 -10.02
N PHE A 84 2.43 5.69 -9.48
CA PHE A 84 1.19 6.44 -9.32
C PHE A 84 0.60 6.30 -7.93
N ILE A 85 -0.09 7.35 -7.49
CA ILE A 85 -0.94 7.37 -6.30
C ILE A 85 -2.32 7.85 -6.75
N LEU A 86 -3.32 6.98 -6.64
CA LEU A 86 -4.70 7.30 -7.00
C LEU A 86 -5.56 7.37 -5.74
N VAL A 87 -6.29 8.45 -5.59
CA VAL A 87 -7.22 8.63 -4.47
C VAL A 87 -8.64 8.71 -5.03
N GLN A 88 -9.55 7.94 -4.46
CA GLN A 88 -10.96 7.92 -4.80
C GLN A 88 -11.81 7.90 -3.54
N VAL A 89 -12.78 8.79 -3.46
CA VAL A 89 -13.79 8.78 -2.41
C VAL A 89 -14.64 7.51 -2.54
N ASP A 90 -15.10 6.95 -1.43
CA ASP A 90 -15.99 5.76 -1.40
C ASP A 90 -17.38 6.14 -1.90
N GLU A 91 -17.47 6.40 -3.20
CA GLU A 91 -18.69 6.71 -3.92
C GLU A 91 -19.31 5.43 -4.46
N LYS A 92 -20.60 5.21 -4.18
CA LYS A 92 -21.32 4.04 -4.65
C LYS A 92 -21.61 4.14 -6.13
N CYS A 93 -21.54 3.02 -6.83
CA CYS A 93 -22.03 2.92 -8.20
C CYS A 93 -23.56 3.06 -8.25
N ASP A 94 -24.09 3.49 -9.41
CA ASP A 94 -25.51 3.47 -9.68
C ASP A 94 -26.11 2.07 -9.49
N GLU A 95 -27.37 2.00 -9.08
CA GLU A 95 -28.07 0.73 -8.84
C GLU A 95 -28.03 -0.22 -10.05
N SER A 96 -28.10 0.31 -11.25
CA SER A 96 -28.02 -0.45 -12.50
C SER A 96 -26.66 -1.12 -12.68
N ILE A 97 -25.57 -0.43 -12.36
CA ILE A 97 -24.20 -0.94 -12.40
C ILE A 97 -24.01 -1.99 -11.30
N ALA A 98 -24.41 -1.68 -10.08
CA ALA A 98 -24.30 -2.59 -8.96
C ALA A 98 -25.03 -3.92 -9.21
N LYS A 99 -26.23 -3.87 -9.80
CA LYS A 99 -27.05 -5.06 -10.10
C LYS A 99 -26.51 -5.89 -11.25
N ASN A 100 -26.10 -5.25 -12.36
CA ASN A 100 -25.75 -5.95 -13.60
C ASN A 100 -24.27 -6.41 -13.62
N TYR A 101 -23.37 -5.65 -12.98
CA TYR A 101 -21.91 -5.87 -13.06
C TYR A 101 -21.28 -6.23 -11.72
N LYS A 102 -22.02 -6.18 -10.62
CA LYS A 102 -21.55 -6.50 -9.25
C LYS A 102 -20.50 -5.55 -8.69
N PHE A 103 -20.29 -4.38 -9.27
CA PHE A 103 -19.45 -3.33 -8.69
C PHE A 103 -20.25 -2.54 -7.66
N LYS A 104 -19.68 -2.31 -6.50
CA LYS A 104 -20.32 -1.59 -5.40
C LYS A 104 -19.97 -0.11 -5.39
N SER A 105 -18.73 0.21 -5.75
CA SER A 105 -18.15 1.55 -5.69
C SER A 105 -17.41 1.90 -6.98
N ILE A 106 -17.16 3.19 -7.18
CA ILE A 106 -16.32 3.69 -8.27
C ILE A 106 -14.88 3.13 -8.14
N SER A 107 -14.41 2.93 -6.92
CA SER A 107 -13.10 2.31 -6.66
C SER A 107 -13.02 0.89 -7.22
N ASP A 108 -14.10 0.11 -7.16
CA ASP A 108 -14.13 -1.25 -7.75
C ASP A 108 -13.90 -1.21 -9.27
N LEU A 109 -14.47 -0.21 -9.95
CA LEU A 109 -14.29 0.02 -11.39
C LEU A 109 -12.83 0.38 -11.71
N SER A 110 -12.24 1.27 -10.89
CA SER A 110 -10.83 1.68 -11.01
C SER A 110 -9.90 0.48 -10.85
N ILE A 111 -10.09 -0.32 -9.79
CA ILE A 111 -9.32 -1.54 -9.52
C ILE A 111 -9.42 -2.51 -10.71
N LYS A 112 -10.64 -2.75 -11.19
CA LYS A 112 -10.86 -3.62 -12.36
C LYS A 112 -10.09 -3.13 -13.58
N ARG A 113 -10.13 -1.82 -13.87
CA ARG A 113 -9.37 -1.23 -14.99
C ARG A 113 -7.88 -1.43 -14.83
N LEU A 114 -7.32 -1.17 -13.66
CA LEU A 114 -5.89 -1.32 -13.41
C LEU A 114 -5.43 -2.78 -13.54
N VAL A 115 -6.24 -3.73 -13.03
CA VAL A 115 -5.97 -5.16 -13.21
C VAL A 115 -5.98 -5.56 -14.69
N GLU A 116 -6.99 -5.13 -15.45
CA GLU A 116 -7.04 -5.45 -16.89
C GLU A 116 -5.94 -4.74 -17.68
N ALA A 117 -5.63 -3.47 -17.35
CA ALA A 117 -4.51 -2.77 -17.94
C ALA A 117 -3.17 -3.47 -17.66
N GLY A 118 -2.94 -3.89 -16.40
CA GLY A 118 -1.73 -4.63 -16.02
C GLY A 118 -1.53 -5.90 -16.86
N LYS A 119 -2.60 -6.64 -17.16
CA LYS A 119 -2.55 -7.83 -18.04
C LYS A 119 -2.10 -7.49 -19.47
N LEU A 120 -2.49 -6.34 -20.01
CA LEU A 120 -2.07 -5.90 -21.34
C LEU A 120 -0.55 -5.67 -21.43
N PHE A 121 0.10 -5.48 -20.28
CA PHE A 121 1.53 -5.19 -20.18
C PHE A 121 2.34 -6.33 -19.55
N GLU A 122 1.74 -7.50 -19.37
CA GLU A 122 2.31 -8.63 -18.63
C GLU A 122 3.70 -9.08 -19.07
N ASN A 123 4.00 -8.96 -20.35
CA ASN A 123 5.28 -9.36 -20.92
C ASN A 123 6.30 -8.22 -21.03
N PHE A 124 6.00 -7.02 -20.55
CA PHE A 124 6.78 -5.82 -20.82
C PHE A 124 7.22 -5.05 -19.57
N LEU A 125 6.60 -5.31 -18.43
CA LEU A 125 6.91 -4.62 -17.18
C LEU A 125 7.30 -5.65 -16.12
N ASP A 126 8.39 -5.39 -15.43
CA ASP A 126 8.82 -6.17 -14.27
C ASP A 126 7.87 -5.92 -13.08
N ASP A 127 7.50 -4.66 -12.84
CA ASP A 127 6.48 -4.26 -11.88
C ASP A 127 5.25 -3.69 -12.59
N LYS A 128 4.14 -4.42 -12.51
CA LYS A 128 2.82 -4.10 -13.05
C LYS A 128 1.74 -4.18 -11.98
N GLY A 129 2.18 -4.33 -10.74
CA GLY A 129 1.31 -4.41 -9.59
C GLY A 129 0.89 -3.03 -9.09
N PHE A 130 -0.11 -3.04 -8.23
CA PHE A 130 -0.49 -1.90 -7.39
C PHE A 130 -1.03 -2.42 -6.06
N ARG A 131 -0.97 -1.60 -5.04
CA ARG A 131 -1.59 -1.86 -3.75
C ARG A 131 -2.87 -1.06 -3.63
N PHE A 132 -3.90 -1.70 -3.10
CA PHE A 132 -5.15 -1.04 -2.78
C PHE A 132 -5.30 -0.94 -1.27
N PHE A 133 -5.57 0.27 -0.80
CA PHE A 133 -5.82 0.55 0.61
C PHE A 133 -7.19 1.20 0.77
N LYS A 134 -7.86 0.85 1.84
CA LYS A 134 -9.07 1.53 2.30
C LYS A 134 -8.74 2.27 3.59
N VAL A 135 -9.03 3.58 3.61
CA VAL A 135 -8.93 4.35 4.85
C VAL A 135 -10.06 3.90 5.78
N ASP A 136 -9.69 3.44 6.95
CA ASP A 136 -10.61 2.95 7.98
C ASP A 136 -10.24 3.56 9.35
N THR A 137 -10.95 3.17 10.39
CA THR A 137 -10.62 3.51 11.78
C THR A 137 -9.30 2.87 12.19
N SER A 138 -8.67 3.38 13.25
CA SER A 138 -7.46 2.78 13.84
C SER A 138 -7.58 1.27 14.02
N ASN A 139 -6.46 0.55 13.86
CA ASN A 139 -6.38 -0.88 14.15
C ASN A 139 -6.47 -1.16 15.67
N MET A 140 -6.16 -0.15 16.49
CA MET A 140 -6.22 -0.27 17.94
C MET A 140 -7.63 -0.11 18.45
N ALA A 141 -7.98 -0.87 19.49
CA ALA A 141 -9.24 -0.72 20.20
C ALA A 141 -9.32 0.66 20.86
N ASP A 142 -10.50 1.28 20.80
CA ASP A 142 -10.71 2.55 21.50
C ASP A 142 -10.72 2.31 23.00
N VAL A 143 -9.84 3.00 23.70
CA VAL A 143 -9.74 2.91 25.16
C VAL A 143 -10.51 4.07 25.78
N TYR A 144 -11.75 3.82 26.16
CA TYR A 144 -12.56 4.78 26.92
C TYR A 144 -12.41 4.51 28.42
N TYR A 145 -11.55 5.28 29.07
CA TYR A 145 -11.47 5.24 30.53
C TYR A 145 -12.35 6.34 31.15
N ALA A 146 -13.46 5.94 31.77
CA ALA A 146 -13.95 6.64 32.91
C ALA A 146 -13.25 6.00 34.14
N PRO A 147 -12.44 6.73 34.92
CA PRO A 147 -11.68 6.16 36.06
C PRO A 147 -12.52 5.35 37.05
N ASP A 148 -13.78 5.69 37.15
CA ASP A 148 -14.76 5.09 38.10
C ASP A 148 -15.37 3.77 37.56
N GLN A 149 -15.06 3.35 36.32
CA GLN A 149 -15.64 2.17 35.69
C GLN A 149 -14.62 1.04 35.41
N VAL A 150 -13.38 1.23 35.83
CA VAL A 150 -12.35 0.21 35.65
C VAL A 150 -12.55 -0.91 36.66
N THR A 151 -12.98 -2.07 36.15
CA THR A 151 -13.09 -3.31 36.98
C THR A 151 -11.91 -4.23 36.67
N GLN A 152 -11.63 -5.19 37.56
CA GLN A 152 -10.59 -6.20 37.32
C GLN A 152 -10.82 -6.95 35.99
N GLY A 153 -12.05 -7.26 35.61
CA GLY A 153 -12.40 -7.88 34.34
C GLY A 153 -12.19 -6.97 33.11
N SER A 154 -12.20 -5.64 33.30
CA SER A 154 -11.85 -4.69 32.25
C SER A 154 -10.35 -4.66 31.99
N LEU A 155 -9.52 -4.93 33.00
CA LEU A 155 -8.06 -5.01 32.84
C LEU A 155 -7.66 -6.22 31.99
N ASP A 156 -8.35 -7.34 32.12
CA ASP A 156 -8.08 -8.53 31.30
C ASP A 156 -8.47 -8.32 29.82
N LEU A 157 -9.46 -7.47 29.53
CA LEU A 157 -9.84 -7.06 28.18
C LEU A 157 -8.88 -6.04 27.55
N LEU A 158 -8.01 -5.42 28.35
CA LEU A 158 -7.01 -4.45 27.91
C LEU A 158 -5.69 -5.10 27.48
N VAL A 159 -5.54 -6.39 27.66
CA VAL A 159 -4.34 -7.13 27.24
C VAL A 159 -4.23 -7.16 25.72
N ASP A 160 -5.37 -7.28 25.02
CA ASP A 160 -5.44 -7.21 23.56
C ASP A 160 -5.94 -5.82 23.12
N ASN A 161 -5.02 -4.97 22.70
CA ASN A 161 -5.31 -3.61 22.23
C ASN A 161 -5.65 -3.55 20.73
N ILE A 162 -5.68 -4.67 20.03
CA ILE A 162 -5.95 -4.77 18.59
C ILE A 162 -7.41 -5.16 18.36
N LYS A 163 -8.07 -4.51 17.41
CA LYS A 163 -9.44 -4.88 17.03
C LYS A 163 -9.48 -6.26 16.41
N ALA A 164 -10.45 -7.08 16.79
CA ALA A 164 -10.57 -8.49 16.39
C ALA A 164 -10.76 -8.71 14.88
N ASP A 165 -11.17 -7.69 14.14
CA ASP A 165 -11.38 -7.73 12.69
C ASP A 165 -10.15 -7.30 11.89
N ARG A 166 -9.02 -7.04 12.53
CA ARG A 166 -7.76 -6.61 11.89
C ARG A 166 -6.88 -7.80 11.56
N THR A 167 -6.19 -7.70 10.43
CA THR A 167 -5.24 -8.70 9.94
C THR A 167 -3.80 -8.30 10.25
N ASP A 168 -2.87 -9.24 10.16
CA ASP A 168 -1.44 -8.95 10.31
C ASP A 168 -0.95 -7.93 9.27
N GLU A 169 -1.51 -7.98 8.05
CA GLU A 169 -1.22 -7.01 7.00
C GLU A 169 -1.68 -5.59 7.39
N ASP A 170 -2.83 -5.44 8.03
CA ASP A 170 -3.32 -4.13 8.51
C ASP A 170 -2.35 -3.54 9.54
N LEU A 171 -1.84 -4.37 10.46
CA LEU A 171 -0.84 -3.96 11.44
C LEU A 171 0.50 -3.60 10.79
N LEU A 172 0.94 -4.41 9.81
CA LEU A 172 2.16 -4.12 9.07
C LEU A 172 2.10 -2.76 8.39
N PHE A 173 1.02 -2.46 7.67
CA PHE A 173 0.88 -1.17 7.00
C PHE A 173 0.73 0.00 7.96
N GLN A 174 0.13 -0.19 9.14
CA GLN A 174 0.14 0.82 10.19
C GLN A 174 1.58 1.12 10.65
N VAL A 175 2.39 0.09 10.91
CA VAL A 175 3.79 0.26 11.30
C VAL A 175 4.60 0.97 10.23
N LEU A 176 4.39 0.61 8.95
CA LEU A 176 5.07 1.27 7.82
C LEU A 176 4.73 2.76 7.77
N LEU A 177 3.46 3.14 7.99
CA LEU A 177 3.02 4.53 8.04
C LEU A 177 3.61 5.27 9.24
N ASP A 178 3.54 4.69 10.44
CA ASP A 178 4.04 5.28 11.68
C ASP A 178 5.56 5.53 11.63
N TRP A 179 6.29 4.68 10.92
CA TRP A 179 7.75 4.80 10.78
C TRP A 179 8.19 5.54 9.52
N GLY A 180 7.25 6.02 8.71
CA GLY A 180 7.55 6.74 7.47
C GLY A 180 8.26 5.87 6.42
N VAL A 181 7.98 4.57 6.41
CA VAL A 181 8.51 3.63 5.44
C VAL A 181 7.66 3.67 4.16
N ASP A 182 8.30 3.62 3.00
CA ASP A 182 7.59 3.64 1.72
C ASP A 182 6.69 2.41 1.59
N LEU A 183 5.39 2.64 1.37
CA LEU A 183 4.39 1.59 1.25
C LEU A 183 4.54 0.75 -0.03
N SER A 184 5.36 1.17 -0.98
CA SER A 184 5.61 0.45 -2.24
C SER A 184 6.74 -0.58 -2.15
N LEU A 185 7.51 -0.61 -1.05
CA LEU A 185 8.63 -1.55 -0.88
C LEU A 185 8.19 -3.01 -1.00
N PRO A 186 9.04 -3.89 -1.51
CA PRO A 186 8.74 -5.31 -1.63
C PRO A 186 8.51 -5.94 -0.25
N ILE A 187 7.47 -6.75 -0.14
CA ILE A 187 7.10 -7.47 1.08
C ILE A 187 7.12 -8.96 0.77
N LYS A 188 7.87 -9.72 1.56
CA LYS A 188 7.85 -11.19 1.56
C LYS A 188 7.21 -11.67 2.86
N LYS A 189 6.35 -12.68 2.78
CA LYS A 189 5.78 -13.36 3.93
C LYS A 189 6.33 -14.77 3.98
N GLU A 190 7.01 -15.10 5.07
CA GLU A 190 7.62 -16.40 5.28
C GLU A 190 7.03 -17.07 6.54
N SER A 191 7.06 -18.40 6.59
CA SER A 191 6.71 -19.13 7.80
C SER A 191 7.99 -19.59 8.49
N ILE A 192 8.28 -19.02 9.66
CA ILE A 192 9.44 -19.38 10.50
C ILE A 192 8.92 -19.99 11.80
N GLN A 193 9.29 -21.22 12.10
CA GLN A 193 8.82 -21.97 13.27
C GLN A 193 7.28 -21.99 13.40
N GLY A 194 6.58 -22.03 12.25
CA GLY A 194 5.12 -22.02 12.21
C GLY A 194 4.47 -20.65 12.47
N LYS A 195 5.25 -19.59 12.55
CA LYS A 195 4.79 -18.20 12.68
C LYS A 195 4.89 -17.47 11.36
N SER A 196 3.95 -16.56 11.11
CA SER A 196 3.97 -15.65 9.96
C SER A 196 4.94 -14.51 10.22
N VAL A 197 5.96 -14.37 9.39
CA VAL A 197 6.94 -13.29 9.48
C VAL A 197 6.97 -12.51 8.17
N PHE A 198 6.86 -11.21 8.26
CA PHE A 198 6.97 -10.31 7.12
C PHE A 198 8.36 -9.71 7.05
N PHE A 199 8.92 -9.67 5.86
CA PHE A 199 10.17 -9.03 5.52
C PHE A 199 9.88 -7.92 4.52
N VAL A 200 10.21 -6.68 4.86
CA VAL A 200 10.02 -5.50 4.01
C VAL A 200 11.38 -5.01 3.57
N ASP A 201 11.56 -4.84 2.25
CA ASP A 201 12.83 -4.47 1.63
C ASP A 201 13.98 -5.35 2.14
N ASP A 202 13.81 -6.66 1.96
CA ASP A 202 14.63 -7.72 2.55
C ASP A 202 14.66 -7.64 4.09
N ASP A 203 15.71 -7.09 4.70
CA ASP A 203 15.89 -7.04 6.15
C ASP A 203 15.75 -5.62 6.73
N ALA A 204 15.22 -4.65 5.98
CA ALA A 204 15.03 -3.29 6.49
C ALA A 204 13.98 -3.25 7.62
N LEU A 205 12.92 -4.04 7.50
CA LEU A 205 11.94 -4.23 8.56
C LEU A 205 11.48 -5.68 8.59
N VAL A 206 11.53 -6.30 9.77
CA VAL A 206 10.94 -7.61 10.04
C VAL A 206 9.77 -7.45 10.99
N ALA A 207 8.63 -8.08 10.69
CA ALA A 207 7.43 -7.99 11.53
C ALA A 207 6.84 -9.38 11.81
N CYS A 208 6.48 -9.63 13.05
CA CYS A 208 5.76 -10.85 13.46
C CYS A 208 4.63 -10.47 14.45
N PHE A 209 3.39 -10.65 14.02
CA PHE A 209 2.21 -10.32 14.81
C PHE A 209 1.48 -11.56 15.36
N ASP A 210 2.06 -12.73 15.18
CA ASP A 210 1.54 -13.98 15.73
C ASP A 210 1.63 -14.01 17.26
N LEU A 211 0.74 -14.80 17.86
CA LEU A 211 0.77 -15.07 19.31
C LEU A 211 1.75 -16.19 19.65
N ARG A 212 2.18 -16.27 20.91
CA ARG A 212 3.09 -17.27 21.48
C ARG A 212 4.45 -17.28 20.77
N ILE A 213 5.05 -16.11 20.64
CA ILE A 213 6.41 -15.92 20.18
C ILE A 213 7.37 -16.40 21.27
N ASN A 214 8.28 -17.28 20.93
CA ASN A 214 9.26 -17.87 21.84
C ASN A 214 10.68 -17.33 21.56
N GLU A 215 11.61 -17.57 22.48
CA GLU A 215 13.00 -17.14 22.34
C GLU A 215 13.71 -17.74 21.11
N ALA A 216 13.35 -18.93 20.66
CA ALA A 216 13.99 -19.56 19.53
C ALA A 216 13.69 -18.78 18.23
N LEU A 217 12.44 -18.36 18.03
CA LEU A 217 12.08 -17.47 16.92
C LEU A 217 12.80 -16.15 16.99
N ILE A 218 12.88 -15.52 18.19
CA ILE A 218 13.54 -14.25 18.39
C ILE A 218 15.04 -14.35 18.02
N LYS A 219 15.73 -15.42 18.42
CA LYS A 219 17.13 -15.66 18.06
C LYS A 219 17.33 -15.85 16.57
N GLU A 220 16.40 -16.56 15.90
CA GLU A 220 16.43 -16.77 14.46
C GLU A 220 16.24 -15.46 13.68
N LEU A 221 15.32 -14.60 14.14
CA LEU A 221 15.12 -13.27 13.55
C LEU A 221 16.31 -12.34 13.84
N ALA A 222 16.87 -12.36 15.04
CA ALA A 222 18.04 -11.56 15.39
C ALA A 222 19.29 -11.94 14.57
N ALA A 223 19.43 -13.24 14.21
CA ALA A 223 20.53 -13.71 13.36
C ALA A 223 20.45 -13.21 11.90
N LYS A 224 19.30 -12.67 11.47
CA LYS A 224 19.13 -11.99 10.16
C LYS A 224 19.60 -10.53 10.19
N GLU A 225 19.91 -10.00 11.37
CA GLU A 225 20.43 -8.64 11.60
C GLU A 225 19.57 -7.53 10.97
N PRO A 226 18.23 -7.53 11.11
CA PRO A 226 17.38 -6.52 10.51
C PRO A 226 17.66 -5.14 11.09
N LEU A 227 17.39 -4.07 10.31
CA LEU A 227 17.48 -2.71 10.84
C LEU A 227 16.42 -2.46 11.90
N ARG A 228 15.20 -2.99 11.69
CA ARG A 228 14.06 -2.84 12.60
C ARG A 228 13.31 -4.16 12.74
N VAL A 229 12.81 -4.42 13.93
CA VAL A 229 11.89 -5.54 14.17
C VAL A 229 10.68 -5.08 14.98
N VAL A 230 9.51 -5.56 14.62
CA VAL A 230 8.27 -5.27 15.36
C VAL A 230 7.55 -6.55 15.71
N PHE A 231 7.04 -6.59 16.93
CA PHE A 231 6.20 -7.65 17.45
C PHE A 231 4.87 -7.08 17.93
N ARG A 232 3.88 -7.95 18.07
CA ARG A 232 2.65 -7.64 18.80
C ARG A 232 2.94 -7.70 20.30
N ASP A 233 2.44 -6.74 21.08
CA ASP A 233 2.76 -6.60 22.49
C ASP A 233 2.33 -7.82 23.31
N ASP A 234 1.12 -8.29 23.10
CA ASP A 234 0.57 -9.52 23.69
C ASP A 234 0.98 -10.81 22.96
N GLY A 235 1.84 -10.68 21.91
CA GLY A 235 2.28 -11.79 21.07
C GLY A 235 3.28 -12.73 21.72
N PHE A 236 3.95 -12.33 22.77
CA PHE A 236 4.98 -13.13 23.42
C PHE A 236 4.40 -14.27 24.28
N GLU A 237 5.11 -15.39 24.33
CA GLU A 237 4.71 -16.57 25.14
C GLU A 237 4.64 -16.22 26.65
N SER A 238 5.46 -15.27 27.11
CA SER A 238 5.48 -14.75 28.47
C SER A 238 6.21 -13.41 28.55
N ASP A 239 5.98 -12.66 29.64
CA ASP A 239 6.68 -11.41 29.93
C ASP A 239 8.19 -11.60 29.98
N ALA A 240 8.67 -12.74 30.45
CA ALA A 240 10.10 -13.05 30.46
C ALA A 240 10.67 -13.12 29.05
N VAL A 241 9.95 -13.73 28.10
CA VAL A 241 10.34 -13.79 26.69
C VAL A 241 10.36 -12.39 26.08
N LYS A 242 9.37 -11.56 26.38
CA LYS A 242 9.32 -10.17 25.92
C LYS A 242 10.52 -9.35 26.41
N ILE A 243 10.84 -9.41 27.70
CA ILE A 243 11.98 -8.73 28.27
C ILE A 243 13.31 -9.25 27.67
N ASN A 244 13.41 -10.57 27.49
CA ASN A 244 14.58 -11.18 26.90
C ASN A 244 14.75 -10.87 25.40
N ALA A 245 13.67 -10.55 24.68
CA ALA A 245 13.73 -10.22 23.26
C ALA A 245 14.71 -9.07 22.99
N GLU A 246 14.58 -7.97 23.72
CA GLU A 246 15.50 -6.84 23.59
C GLU A 246 16.96 -7.23 23.91
N GLN A 247 17.16 -8.08 24.92
CA GLN A 247 18.50 -8.53 25.30
C GLN A 247 19.13 -9.43 24.23
N ILE A 248 18.34 -10.31 23.63
CA ILE A 248 18.79 -11.17 22.53
C ILE A 248 19.21 -10.31 21.33
N PHE A 249 18.40 -9.34 20.93
CA PHE A 249 18.76 -8.43 19.84
C PHE A 249 20.00 -7.60 20.18
N LYS A 250 20.13 -7.07 21.40
CA LYS A 250 21.33 -6.33 21.84
C LYS A 250 22.61 -7.18 21.78
N GLN A 251 22.51 -8.49 22.00
CA GLN A 251 23.66 -9.40 21.93
C GLN A 251 23.98 -9.85 20.51
N VAL A 252 22.98 -10.15 19.69
CA VAL A 252 23.14 -10.75 18.36
C VAL A 252 23.18 -9.68 17.27
N SER A 253 22.32 -8.68 17.35
CA SER A 253 22.21 -7.58 16.38
C SER A 253 22.02 -6.22 17.08
N PRO A 254 23.10 -5.63 17.65
CA PRO A 254 23.01 -4.44 18.50
C PRO A 254 22.44 -3.19 17.81
N HIS A 255 22.44 -3.17 16.48
CA HIS A 255 21.93 -2.05 15.68
C HIS A 255 20.44 -2.17 15.37
N THR A 256 19.81 -3.32 15.66
CA THR A 256 18.38 -3.52 15.40
C THR A 256 17.53 -2.72 16.39
N GLU A 257 16.63 -1.89 15.86
CA GLU A 257 15.59 -1.24 16.66
C GLU A 257 14.43 -2.25 16.90
N VAL A 258 14.16 -2.58 18.17
CA VAL A 258 13.10 -3.52 18.57
C VAL A 258 11.91 -2.74 19.09
N LYS A 259 10.70 -3.02 18.57
CA LYS A 259 9.44 -2.44 19.06
C LYS A 259 8.36 -3.49 19.25
N ALA A 260 7.40 -3.17 20.10
CA ALA A 260 6.11 -3.87 20.23
C ALA A 260 4.96 -2.86 20.04
N ILE A 261 3.85 -3.30 19.43
CA ILE A 261 2.64 -2.51 19.17
C ILE A 261 1.44 -3.17 19.81
#